data_06f689b41d8a1177a8baa508efe71bb6
#
_entry.id   06f689b41d8a1177a8baa508efe71bb6
#
_cell.length_a   1.000
_cell.length_b   1.000
_cell.length_c   1.000
_cell.angle_alpha   90.00
_cell.angle_beta   90.00
_cell.angle_gamma   90.00
#
_symmetry.space_group_name_H-M   'P 1'
#
loop_
_entity.id
_entity.type
_entity.pdbx_description
1 polymer ?
#
loop_
_entity_poly.entity_id
_entity_poly.type
_entity_poly.pdbx_seq_one_letter_code
_entity_poly.pdbx_strand_id
1 'polypeptide(L)'
;MSIVDPQQLYYRIHGPEILPKDTYPVVLLHGLMGFAANWGKIWPDLHARRPVLVLDQRGHGKSPKPKTGYTPTDYAKDLKGLVELLGWTRCHLVGHSMGGRVALRFCSLYPELAASLTLEDSGADARPERVLWIQELLASVPTPFSNREEAKRWFTDNFKNDPITGGFLHANLETRGDGKLDWRFHAPGMIETVETGRATDAMREFASLKIPTLLVRGGTSKEFPAKEAKHMADCRKGVFLVTIDGAGHYVHAEKAQEFTKALALFLEKVEHRTI
;
A
#
# COMPACT_ATOMS: atom_id res chain seq x y z
N MET A 1 -16.23 2.97 -16.31
CA MET A 1 -15.44 3.35 -15.13
C MET A 1 -16.39 3.52 -13.95
N SER A 2 -16.23 2.74 -12.89
CA SER A 2 -17.02 2.91 -11.67
C SER A 2 -16.37 4.00 -10.83
N ILE A 3 -17.05 5.13 -10.66
CA ILE A 3 -16.60 6.22 -9.77
C ILE A 3 -17.00 5.82 -8.35
N VAL A 4 -16.05 5.82 -7.43
CA VAL A 4 -16.31 5.70 -5.99
C VAL A 4 -16.42 7.11 -5.42
N ASP A 5 -17.49 7.38 -4.68
CA ASP A 5 -17.65 8.62 -3.94
C ASP A 5 -16.59 8.67 -2.82
N PRO A 6 -15.71 9.69 -2.78
CA PRO A 6 -14.69 9.80 -1.74
C PRO A 6 -15.25 9.80 -0.32
N GLN A 7 -16.48 10.26 -0.10
CA GLN A 7 -17.15 10.24 1.20
C GLN A 7 -17.50 8.83 1.67
N GLN A 8 -17.59 7.87 0.76
CA GLN A 8 -17.86 6.46 1.07
C GLN A 8 -16.61 5.65 1.39
N LEU A 9 -15.42 6.18 1.12
CA LEU A 9 -14.17 5.50 1.49
C LEU A 9 -14.06 5.45 3.02
N TYR A 10 -13.69 4.27 3.52
CA TYR A 10 -13.35 4.15 4.93
C TYR A 10 -11.94 4.66 5.17
N TYR A 11 -11.79 5.66 6.02
CA TYR A 11 -10.50 6.19 6.42
C TYR A 11 -10.49 6.65 7.87
N ARG A 12 -9.30 6.86 8.40
CA ARG A 12 -9.04 7.50 9.68
C ARG A 12 -7.88 8.47 9.54
N ILE A 13 -7.98 9.59 10.26
CA ILE A 13 -6.89 10.55 10.39
C ILE A 13 -6.43 10.51 11.84
N HIS A 14 -5.12 10.38 12.02
CA HIS A 14 -4.46 10.44 13.31
C HIS A 14 -3.57 11.67 13.36
N GLY A 15 -3.45 12.32 14.54
CA GLY A 15 -2.58 13.47 14.73
C GLY A 15 -3.33 14.80 14.83
N PRO A 16 -2.62 15.93 14.69
CA PRO A 16 -3.20 17.24 14.90
C PRO A 16 -4.24 17.57 13.83
N GLU A 17 -5.34 18.21 14.24
CA GLU A 17 -6.37 18.72 13.31
C GLU A 17 -5.83 19.89 12.46
N ILE A 18 -4.98 20.72 13.06
CA ILE A 18 -4.33 21.82 12.37
C ILE A 18 -2.95 21.37 11.90
N LEU A 19 -2.71 21.48 10.60
CA LEU A 19 -1.42 21.13 10.01
C LEU A 19 -0.33 22.10 10.55
N PRO A 20 0.72 21.58 11.20
CA PRO A 20 1.82 22.41 11.62
C PRO A 20 2.51 23.10 10.43
N LYS A 21 3.03 24.30 10.67
CA LYS A 21 3.72 25.07 9.62
C LYS A 21 4.86 24.27 9.01
N ASP A 22 5.02 24.39 7.71
CA ASP A 22 6.08 23.74 6.91
C ASP A 22 6.07 22.20 6.95
N THR A 23 4.93 21.59 7.32
CA THR A 23 4.71 20.15 7.26
C THR A 23 3.64 19.78 6.24
N TYR A 24 3.62 18.51 5.84
CA TYR A 24 2.58 17.94 4.98
C TYR A 24 1.96 16.71 5.63
N PRO A 25 0.65 16.45 5.46
CA PRO A 25 0.04 15.22 5.91
C PRO A 25 0.66 14.00 5.20
N VAL A 26 0.61 12.85 5.86
CA VAL A 26 1.07 11.57 5.31
C VAL A 26 -0.12 10.70 4.96
N VAL A 27 -0.12 10.11 3.78
CA VAL A 27 -1.09 9.13 3.33
C VAL A 27 -0.42 7.76 3.27
N LEU A 28 -0.96 6.78 4.00
CA LEU A 28 -0.46 5.40 4.07
C LEU A 28 -1.39 4.48 3.27
N LEU A 29 -0.88 3.90 2.17
CA LEU A 29 -1.61 3.03 1.25
C LEU A 29 -1.17 1.57 1.44
N HIS A 30 -2.09 0.72 1.89
CA HIS A 30 -1.83 -0.70 2.10
C HIS A 30 -1.62 -1.47 0.79
N GLY A 31 -1.03 -2.66 0.88
CA GLY A 31 -0.82 -3.58 -0.23
C GLY A 31 -2.10 -4.33 -0.65
N LEU A 32 -1.97 -5.18 -1.67
CA LEU A 32 -3.05 -6.04 -2.16
C LEU A 32 -3.65 -6.87 -1.02
N MET A 33 -4.97 -7.00 -0.99
CA MET A 33 -5.74 -7.70 0.04
C MET A 33 -5.59 -7.12 1.46
N GLY A 34 -4.88 -6.00 1.63
CA GLY A 34 -4.68 -5.34 2.92
C GLY A 34 -5.86 -4.44 3.33
N PHE A 35 -5.66 -3.68 4.40
CA PHE A 35 -6.61 -2.68 4.90
C PHE A 35 -5.90 -1.67 5.81
N ALA A 36 -6.57 -0.59 6.20
CA ALA A 36 -6.00 0.53 6.96
C ALA A 36 -5.23 0.11 8.23
N ALA A 37 -5.71 -0.92 8.94
CA ALA A 37 -5.08 -1.37 10.18
C ALA A 37 -3.70 -2.04 9.99
N ASN A 38 -3.30 -2.38 8.76
CA ASN A 38 -1.94 -2.87 8.50
C ASN A 38 -0.87 -1.85 8.93
N TRP A 39 -1.21 -0.56 8.89
CA TRP A 39 -0.32 0.53 9.31
C TRP A 39 -0.31 0.83 10.82
N GLY A 40 -0.96 -0.03 11.62
CA GLY A 40 -1.15 0.18 13.06
C GLY A 40 0.13 0.37 13.87
N LYS A 41 1.27 -0.18 13.43
CA LYS A 41 2.57 -0.02 14.06
C LYS A 41 3.34 1.23 13.59
N ILE A 42 2.88 1.90 12.54
CA ILE A 42 3.62 2.97 11.86
C ILE A 42 3.05 4.35 12.18
N TRP A 43 1.72 4.53 12.05
CA TRP A 43 1.13 5.85 12.28
C TRP A 43 1.37 6.42 13.70
N PRO A 44 1.51 5.61 14.79
CA PRO A 44 1.74 6.17 16.13
C PRO A 44 3.04 6.97 16.28
N ASP A 45 4.06 6.64 15.49
CA ASP A 45 5.34 7.36 15.54
C ASP A 45 5.38 8.59 14.62
N LEU A 46 4.43 8.70 13.70
CA LEU A 46 4.36 9.81 12.73
C LEU A 46 3.37 10.90 13.14
N HIS A 47 2.29 10.53 13.84
CA HIS A 47 1.14 11.41 14.08
C HIS A 47 1.40 12.59 15.03
N ALA A 48 2.46 12.53 15.83
CA ALA A 48 2.80 13.64 16.75
C ALA A 48 3.16 14.94 16.04
N ARG A 49 3.63 14.85 14.79
CA ARG A 49 4.14 16.00 14.02
C ARG A 49 3.26 16.39 12.85
N ARG A 50 2.35 15.52 12.40
CA ARG A 50 1.54 15.76 11.20
C ARG A 50 0.32 14.84 11.16
N PRO A 51 -0.75 15.24 10.47
CA PRO A 51 -1.86 14.34 10.21
C PRO A 51 -1.40 13.11 9.41
N VAL A 52 -1.85 11.92 9.82
CA VAL A 52 -1.59 10.66 9.13
C VAL A 52 -2.91 10.03 8.73
N LEU A 53 -3.15 9.94 7.44
CA LEU A 53 -4.31 9.27 6.85
C LEU A 53 -3.98 7.81 6.60
N VAL A 54 -4.80 6.92 7.15
CA VAL A 54 -4.88 5.51 6.78
C VAL A 54 -6.25 5.23 6.19
N LEU A 55 -6.33 4.48 5.11
CA LEU A 55 -7.62 4.20 4.45
C LEU A 55 -7.69 2.75 3.98
N ASP A 56 -8.92 2.25 3.88
CA ASP A 56 -9.21 1.06 3.09
C ASP A 56 -9.40 1.52 1.64
N GLN A 57 -8.55 1.08 0.74
CA GLN A 57 -8.69 1.42 -0.68
C GLN A 57 -9.91 0.72 -1.28
N ARG A 58 -10.46 1.20 -2.44
CA ARG A 58 -11.58 0.51 -3.11
C ARG A 58 -11.37 -0.99 -3.15
N GLY A 59 -12.44 -1.76 -3.03
CA GLY A 59 -12.39 -3.21 -3.03
C GLY A 59 -11.87 -3.85 -1.76
N HIS A 60 -11.42 -3.08 -0.77
CA HIS A 60 -10.81 -3.58 0.46
C HIS A 60 -11.59 -3.12 1.70
N GLY A 61 -11.48 -3.92 2.77
CA GLY A 61 -12.00 -3.58 4.08
C GLY A 61 -13.44 -3.11 4.08
N LYS A 62 -13.68 -1.93 4.63
CA LYS A 62 -14.99 -1.28 4.74
C LYS A 62 -15.32 -0.32 3.59
N SER A 63 -14.35 -0.08 2.69
CA SER A 63 -14.57 0.76 1.53
C SER A 63 -15.45 0.08 0.48
N PRO A 64 -16.06 0.85 -0.45
CA PRO A 64 -16.88 0.31 -1.52
C PRO A 64 -16.16 -0.76 -2.35
N LYS A 65 -16.91 -1.78 -2.73
CA LYS A 65 -16.43 -2.92 -3.52
C LYS A 65 -17.14 -2.92 -4.89
N PRO A 66 -16.79 -1.99 -5.83
CA PRO A 66 -17.39 -1.94 -7.16
C PRO A 66 -17.11 -3.23 -7.93
N LYS A 67 -17.97 -3.58 -8.90
CA LYS A 67 -17.80 -4.80 -9.70
C LYS A 67 -16.56 -4.76 -10.61
N THR A 68 -16.11 -3.58 -11.04
CA THR A 68 -15.00 -3.33 -11.96
C THR A 68 -14.32 -2.00 -11.64
N GLY A 69 -13.18 -1.72 -12.28
CA GLY A 69 -12.47 -0.45 -12.11
C GLY A 69 -11.42 -0.55 -11.02
N TYR A 70 -10.52 -1.50 -11.14
CA TYR A 70 -9.44 -1.74 -10.20
C TYR A 70 -8.06 -1.46 -10.80
N THR A 71 -8.00 -0.49 -11.73
CA THR A 71 -6.72 -0.04 -12.29
C THR A 71 -5.98 0.90 -11.32
N PRO A 72 -4.65 1.02 -11.40
CA PRO A 72 -3.90 2.01 -10.61
C PRO A 72 -4.45 3.44 -10.77
N THR A 73 -5.00 3.77 -11.95
CA THR A 73 -5.64 5.06 -12.22
C THR A 73 -6.94 5.23 -11.44
N ASP A 74 -7.75 4.17 -11.29
CA ASP A 74 -9.00 4.24 -10.54
C ASP A 74 -8.73 4.46 -9.04
N TYR A 75 -7.76 3.75 -8.47
CA TYR A 75 -7.30 3.96 -7.10
C TYR A 75 -6.74 5.38 -6.88
N ALA A 76 -5.92 5.88 -7.83
CA ALA A 76 -5.35 7.22 -7.74
C ALA A 76 -6.43 8.32 -7.81
N LYS A 77 -7.50 8.11 -8.59
CA LYS A 77 -8.66 9.04 -8.64
C LYS A 77 -9.43 9.07 -7.33
N ASP A 78 -9.66 7.92 -6.70
CA ASP A 78 -10.31 7.86 -5.39
C ASP A 78 -9.50 8.62 -4.35
N LEU A 79 -8.18 8.39 -4.34
CA LEU A 79 -7.29 9.08 -3.42
C LEU A 79 -7.28 10.58 -3.67
N LYS A 80 -7.27 11.03 -4.95
CA LYS A 80 -7.37 12.45 -5.29
C LYS A 80 -8.63 13.06 -4.72
N GLY A 81 -9.79 12.43 -4.96
CA GLY A 81 -11.05 12.90 -4.41
C GLY A 81 -11.05 13.00 -2.89
N LEU A 82 -10.42 12.04 -2.18
CA LEU A 82 -10.31 12.09 -0.73
C LEU A 82 -9.36 13.20 -0.25
N VAL A 83 -8.22 13.40 -0.90
CA VAL A 83 -7.27 14.50 -0.59
C VAL A 83 -7.94 15.86 -0.76
N GLU A 84 -8.72 16.05 -1.82
CA GLU A 84 -9.50 17.26 -2.08
C GLU A 84 -10.63 17.47 -1.07
N LEU A 85 -11.36 16.40 -0.70
CA LEU A 85 -12.40 16.42 0.32
C LEU A 85 -11.84 16.88 1.69
N LEU A 86 -10.60 16.49 2.00
CA LEU A 86 -9.91 16.87 3.23
C LEU A 86 -9.30 18.30 3.16
N GLY A 87 -9.39 18.98 2.02
CA GLY A 87 -8.82 20.30 1.81
C GLY A 87 -7.28 20.32 1.79
N TRP A 88 -6.65 19.16 1.56
CA TRP A 88 -5.19 19.07 1.53
C TRP A 88 -4.65 19.47 0.16
N THR A 89 -3.76 20.46 0.16
CA THR A 89 -3.14 20.98 -1.06
C THR A 89 -1.91 20.17 -1.47
N ARG A 90 -1.31 19.43 -0.52
CA ARG A 90 -0.13 18.61 -0.74
C ARG A 90 0.01 17.55 0.35
N CYS A 91 0.52 16.36 0.02
CA CYS A 91 0.74 15.29 0.99
C CYS A 91 1.94 14.42 0.61
N HIS A 92 2.52 13.76 1.61
CA HIS A 92 3.47 12.68 1.43
C HIS A 92 2.73 11.38 1.14
N LEU A 93 3.12 10.65 0.09
CA LEU A 93 2.55 9.36 -0.26
C LEU A 93 3.49 8.24 0.22
N VAL A 94 2.96 7.30 0.95
CA VAL A 94 3.67 6.08 1.39
C VAL A 94 2.84 4.88 0.98
N GLY A 95 3.37 4.01 0.14
CA GLY A 95 2.65 2.85 -0.36
C GLY A 95 3.44 1.56 -0.26
N HIS A 96 2.79 0.54 0.30
CA HIS A 96 3.30 -0.83 0.33
C HIS A 96 2.82 -1.61 -0.88
N SER A 97 3.73 -2.28 -1.59
CA SER A 97 3.38 -3.22 -2.68
C SER A 97 2.41 -2.59 -3.71
N MET A 98 1.16 -3.09 -3.81
CA MET A 98 0.09 -2.49 -4.62
C MET A 98 -0.12 -1.00 -4.31
N GLY A 99 -0.16 -0.63 -3.02
CA GLY A 99 -0.29 0.76 -2.59
C GLY A 99 0.85 1.65 -3.10
N GLY A 100 2.05 1.09 -3.28
CA GLY A 100 3.17 1.77 -3.92
C GLY A 100 2.91 2.08 -5.40
N ARG A 101 2.30 1.14 -6.15
CA ARG A 101 1.89 1.36 -7.54
C ARG A 101 0.78 2.43 -7.64
N VAL A 102 -0.15 2.43 -6.70
CA VAL A 102 -1.19 3.47 -6.59
C VAL A 102 -0.56 4.83 -6.29
N ALA A 103 0.36 4.91 -5.31
CA ALA A 103 1.08 6.12 -4.96
C ALA A 103 1.90 6.68 -6.14
N LEU A 104 2.61 5.82 -6.85
CA LEU A 104 3.36 6.18 -8.07
C LEU A 104 2.42 6.79 -9.11
N ARG A 105 1.30 6.12 -9.39
CA ARG A 105 0.31 6.59 -10.35
C ARG A 105 -0.34 7.90 -9.92
N PHE A 106 -0.62 8.08 -8.63
CA PHE A 106 -1.11 9.35 -8.09
C PHE A 106 -0.11 10.48 -8.33
N CYS A 107 1.16 10.28 -7.98
CA CYS A 107 2.22 11.27 -8.16
C CYS A 107 2.43 11.66 -9.64
N SER A 108 2.24 10.72 -10.55
CA SER A 108 2.33 10.97 -11.99
C SER A 108 1.15 11.78 -12.52
N LEU A 109 -0.07 11.50 -12.06
CA LEU A 109 -1.29 12.18 -12.52
C LEU A 109 -1.50 13.53 -11.84
N TYR A 110 -1.08 13.68 -10.59
CA TYR A 110 -1.33 14.84 -9.73
C TYR A 110 -0.06 15.30 -9.03
N PRO A 111 0.99 15.66 -9.78
CA PRO A 111 2.30 16.02 -9.20
C PRO A 111 2.25 17.21 -8.26
N GLU A 112 1.28 18.11 -8.44
CA GLU A 112 1.05 19.28 -7.58
C GLU A 112 0.60 18.90 -6.17
N LEU A 113 -0.12 17.76 -6.02
CA LEU A 113 -0.62 17.26 -4.74
C LEU A 113 0.42 16.40 -3.99
N ALA A 114 1.54 16.03 -4.63
CA ALA A 114 2.54 15.15 -4.06
C ALA A 114 3.75 15.93 -3.53
N ALA A 115 4.04 15.84 -2.22
CA ALA A 115 5.23 16.39 -1.60
C ALA A 115 6.43 15.44 -1.74
N SER A 116 6.22 14.15 -1.54
CA SER A 116 7.20 13.08 -1.76
C SER A 116 6.50 11.73 -1.96
N LEU A 117 7.26 10.76 -2.42
CA LEU A 117 6.83 9.38 -2.60
C LEU A 117 7.72 8.45 -1.78
N THR A 118 7.11 7.51 -1.04
CA THR A 118 7.81 6.38 -0.44
C THR A 118 7.21 5.07 -0.98
N LEU A 119 8.04 4.24 -1.56
CA LEU A 119 7.68 2.92 -2.05
C LEU A 119 8.27 1.87 -1.11
N GLU A 120 7.40 1.19 -0.36
CA GLU A 120 7.79 0.08 0.48
C GLU A 120 7.61 -1.23 -0.29
N ASP A 121 8.72 -1.88 -0.55
CA ASP A 121 8.86 -3.17 -1.22
C ASP A 121 7.98 -3.28 -2.49
N SER A 122 8.04 -2.23 -3.29
CA SER A 122 7.22 -2.04 -4.49
C SER A 122 8.08 -1.58 -5.66
N GLY A 123 8.33 -2.48 -6.58
CA GLY A 123 9.06 -2.21 -7.82
C GLY A 123 8.18 -1.62 -8.93
N ALA A 124 8.81 -1.02 -9.93
CA ALA A 124 8.17 -0.47 -11.11
C ALA A 124 8.14 -1.45 -12.30
N ASP A 125 8.94 -2.52 -12.29
CA ASP A 125 9.00 -3.52 -13.35
C ASP A 125 7.70 -4.31 -13.48
N ALA A 126 7.37 -4.72 -14.71
CA ALA A 126 6.26 -5.63 -14.98
C ALA A 126 6.53 -7.03 -14.39
N ARG A 127 5.48 -7.64 -13.85
CA ARG A 127 5.47 -8.98 -13.28
C ARG A 127 4.21 -9.74 -13.67
N PRO A 128 4.08 -10.10 -14.95
CA PRO A 128 2.87 -10.75 -15.47
C PRO A 128 2.59 -12.11 -14.83
N GLU A 129 3.61 -12.81 -14.33
CA GLU A 129 3.48 -14.08 -13.60
C GLU A 129 2.64 -13.95 -12.32
N ARG A 130 2.48 -12.75 -11.79
CA ARG A 130 1.66 -12.49 -10.60
C ARG A 130 0.17 -12.63 -10.84
N VAL A 131 -0.27 -12.52 -12.08
CA VAL A 131 -1.69 -12.73 -12.43
C VAL A 131 -2.09 -14.18 -12.14
N LEU A 132 -1.31 -15.14 -12.63
CA LEU A 132 -1.58 -16.56 -12.36
C LEU A 132 -1.47 -16.87 -10.86
N TRP A 133 -0.45 -16.35 -10.20
CA TRP A 133 -0.27 -16.55 -8.76
C TRP A 133 -1.48 -16.08 -7.94
N ILE A 134 -2.05 -14.89 -8.19
CA ILE A 134 -3.21 -14.41 -7.43
C ILE A 134 -4.46 -15.23 -7.73
N GLN A 135 -4.65 -15.64 -8.98
CA GLN A 135 -5.78 -16.51 -9.36
C GLN A 135 -5.71 -17.84 -8.63
N GLU A 136 -4.56 -18.51 -8.64
CA GLU A 136 -4.33 -19.79 -7.95
C GLU A 136 -4.49 -19.62 -6.42
N LEU A 137 -3.91 -18.56 -5.83
CA LEU A 137 -4.04 -18.28 -4.40
C LEU A 137 -5.50 -18.16 -3.99
N LEU A 138 -6.27 -17.31 -4.67
CA LEU A 138 -7.67 -17.06 -4.33
C LEU A 138 -8.55 -18.32 -4.57
N ALA A 139 -8.26 -19.09 -5.60
CA ALA A 139 -8.96 -20.36 -5.87
C ALA A 139 -8.63 -21.46 -4.85
N SER A 140 -7.44 -21.42 -4.25
CA SER A 140 -7.01 -22.45 -3.29
C SER A 140 -7.66 -22.31 -1.91
N VAL A 141 -8.08 -21.10 -1.52
CA VAL A 141 -8.63 -20.82 -0.18
C VAL A 141 -10.14 -21.10 -0.19
N PRO A 142 -10.65 -22.04 0.62
CA PRO A 142 -12.05 -22.49 0.57
C PRO A 142 -13.00 -21.54 1.33
N THR A 143 -13.01 -20.26 0.98
CA THR A 143 -13.97 -19.31 1.54
C THR A 143 -15.37 -19.53 0.95
N PRO A 144 -16.46 -19.32 1.75
CA PRO A 144 -16.44 -18.91 3.16
C PRO A 144 -16.21 -20.09 4.12
N PHE A 145 -15.42 -19.88 5.18
CA PHE A 145 -15.27 -20.83 6.28
C PHE A 145 -16.48 -20.80 7.22
N SER A 146 -16.81 -21.94 7.84
CA SER A 146 -17.94 -22.04 8.76
C SER A 146 -17.71 -21.26 10.07
N ASN A 147 -16.45 -21.17 10.53
CA ASN A 147 -16.05 -20.48 11.76
C ASN A 147 -14.57 -20.14 11.80
N ARG A 148 -14.15 -19.34 12.81
CA ARG A 148 -12.77 -18.89 12.97
C ARG A 148 -11.76 -20.01 13.23
N GLU A 149 -12.17 -21.07 13.90
CA GLU A 149 -11.27 -22.19 14.21
C GLU A 149 -10.96 -23.02 12.97
N GLU A 150 -11.96 -23.26 12.13
CA GLU A 150 -11.77 -23.90 10.84
C GLU A 150 -10.79 -23.10 9.97
N ALA A 151 -11.03 -21.79 9.82
CA ALA A 151 -10.14 -20.92 9.07
C ALA A 151 -8.71 -20.94 9.63
N LYS A 152 -8.55 -20.80 10.95
CA LYS A 152 -7.23 -20.82 11.60
C LYS A 152 -6.49 -22.13 11.34
N ARG A 153 -7.15 -23.27 11.49
CA ARG A 153 -6.53 -24.59 11.20
C ARG A 153 -6.11 -24.67 9.75
N TRP A 154 -7.00 -24.30 8.83
CA TRP A 154 -6.72 -24.35 7.40
C TRP A 154 -5.47 -23.51 7.03
N PHE A 155 -5.39 -22.24 7.46
CA PHE A 155 -4.23 -21.38 7.19
C PHE A 155 -2.95 -21.92 7.86
N THR A 156 -3.04 -22.43 9.08
CA THR A 156 -1.89 -23.03 9.78
C THR A 156 -1.36 -24.24 9.00
N ASP A 157 -2.24 -25.07 8.47
CA ASP A 157 -1.85 -26.31 7.78
C ASP A 157 -1.33 -26.06 6.37
N ASN A 158 -1.88 -25.09 5.65
CA ASN A 158 -1.54 -24.84 4.25
C ASN A 158 -0.41 -23.81 4.07
N PHE A 159 -0.12 -22.98 5.10
CA PHE A 159 0.95 -21.98 5.07
C PHE A 159 2.08 -22.26 6.06
N LYS A 160 2.38 -23.54 6.36
CA LYS A 160 3.47 -23.93 7.28
C LYS A 160 4.83 -23.36 6.88
N ASN A 161 5.09 -23.27 5.58
CA ASN A 161 6.35 -22.77 5.03
C ASN A 161 6.38 -21.25 4.84
N ASP A 162 5.24 -20.57 5.00
CA ASP A 162 5.09 -19.11 4.91
C ASP A 162 4.03 -18.61 5.90
N PRO A 163 4.31 -18.70 7.21
CA PRO A 163 3.35 -18.33 8.24
C PRO A 163 3.01 -16.84 8.26
N ILE A 164 3.88 -15.98 7.70
CA ILE A 164 3.63 -14.54 7.60
C ILE A 164 2.50 -14.30 6.59
N THR A 165 2.60 -14.84 5.38
CA THR A 165 1.52 -14.73 4.39
C THR A 165 0.24 -15.40 4.87
N GLY A 166 0.32 -16.60 5.48
CA GLY A 166 -0.85 -17.28 6.04
C GLY A 166 -1.55 -16.45 7.11
N GLY A 167 -0.80 -15.85 8.03
CA GLY A 167 -1.32 -14.96 9.06
C GLY A 167 -1.96 -13.69 8.49
N PHE A 168 -1.33 -13.08 7.48
CA PHE A 168 -1.87 -11.93 6.76
C PHE A 168 -3.20 -12.26 6.08
N LEU A 169 -3.30 -13.37 5.35
CA LEU A 169 -4.53 -13.80 4.68
C LEU A 169 -5.63 -14.12 5.69
N HIS A 170 -5.31 -14.84 6.76
CA HIS A 170 -6.26 -15.14 7.84
C HIS A 170 -6.82 -13.86 8.49
N ALA A 171 -5.97 -12.83 8.73
CA ALA A 171 -6.40 -11.55 9.28
C ALA A 171 -7.31 -10.76 8.32
N ASN A 172 -7.31 -11.10 7.03
CA ASN A 172 -8.16 -10.52 6.00
C ASN A 172 -9.48 -11.26 5.77
N LEU A 173 -9.87 -12.14 6.70
CA LEU A 173 -11.23 -12.67 6.79
C LEU A 173 -12.09 -11.78 7.71
N GLU A 174 -13.36 -11.63 7.34
CA GLU A 174 -14.37 -10.98 8.17
C GLU A 174 -15.61 -11.88 8.32
N THR A 175 -16.31 -11.70 9.44
CA THR A 175 -17.54 -12.45 9.69
C THR A 175 -18.69 -11.80 8.91
N ARG A 176 -19.36 -12.59 8.08
CA ARG A 176 -20.56 -12.21 7.34
C ARG A 176 -21.81 -12.22 8.25
N GLY A 177 -22.91 -11.66 7.75
CA GLY A 177 -24.20 -11.67 8.47
C GLY A 177 -24.76 -13.06 8.75
N ASP A 178 -24.34 -14.09 8.00
CA ASP A 178 -24.69 -15.50 8.21
C ASP A 178 -23.74 -16.24 9.19
N GLY A 179 -22.81 -15.51 9.81
CA GLY A 179 -21.85 -16.04 10.79
C GLY A 179 -20.60 -16.71 10.18
N LYS A 180 -20.56 -16.90 8.86
CA LYS A 180 -19.39 -17.45 8.16
C LYS A 180 -18.31 -16.42 7.97
N LEU A 181 -17.06 -16.88 7.75
CA LEU A 181 -15.94 -16.01 7.46
C LEU A 181 -15.64 -16.02 5.97
N ASP A 182 -15.57 -14.84 5.40
CA ASP A 182 -15.23 -14.64 3.99
C ASP A 182 -14.20 -13.51 3.84
N TRP A 183 -13.71 -13.33 2.64
CA TRP A 183 -12.75 -12.28 2.35
C TRP A 183 -13.30 -10.88 2.68
N ARG A 184 -12.48 -10.08 3.36
CA ARG A 184 -12.74 -8.65 3.61
C ARG A 184 -12.60 -7.80 2.35
N PHE A 185 -12.09 -8.37 1.27
CA PHE A 185 -11.86 -7.70 -0.01
C PHE A 185 -12.69 -8.32 -1.14
N HIS A 186 -12.79 -7.63 -2.26
CA HIS A 186 -13.48 -8.11 -3.47
C HIS A 186 -12.52 -8.96 -4.31
N ALA A 187 -12.59 -10.28 -4.20
CA ALA A 187 -11.65 -11.21 -4.84
C ALA A 187 -11.48 -10.99 -6.36
N PRO A 188 -12.55 -10.82 -7.17
CA PRO A 188 -12.38 -10.49 -8.60
C PRO A 188 -11.63 -9.18 -8.83
N GLY A 189 -11.85 -8.16 -7.98
CA GLY A 189 -11.14 -6.89 -8.04
C GLY A 189 -9.65 -7.02 -7.75
N MET A 190 -9.25 -7.98 -6.89
CA MET A 190 -7.83 -8.24 -6.63
C MET A 190 -7.12 -8.80 -7.87
N ILE A 191 -7.80 -9.67 -8.61
CA ILE A 191 -7.29 -10.19 -9.90
C ILE A 191 -7.10 -9.03 -10.90
N GLU A 192 -8.14 -8.22 -11.12
CA GLU A 192 -8.09 -7.04 -12.02
C GLU A 192 -6.97 -6.07 -11.59
N THR A 193 -6.78 -5.87 -10.28
CA THR A 193 -5.70 -5.01 -9.76
C THR A 193 -4.31 -5.52 -10.17
N VAL A 194 -4.08 -6.83 -10.09
CA VAL A 194 -2.80 -7.42 -10.50
C VAL A 194 -2.63 -7.38 -12.02
N GLU A 195 -3.67 -7.73 -12.77
CA GLU A 195 -3.67 -7.69 -14.24
C GLU A 195 -3.34 -6.30 -14.78
N THR A 196 -3.89 -5.25 -14.18
CA THR A 196 -3.73 -3.87 -14.66
C THR A 196 -2.53 -3.15 -14.04
N GLY A 197 -2.12 -3.53 -12.82
CA GLY A 197 -1.10 -2.83 -12.06
C GLY A 197 0.26 -3.53 -12.03
N ARG A 198 0.30 -4.86 -11.95
CA ARG A 198 1.58 -5.60 -11.86
C ARG A 198 2.05 -6.17 -13.19
N ALA A 199 1.15 -6.44 -14.11
CA ALA A 199 1.51 -6.89 -15.45
C ALA A 199 2.06 -5.76 -16.34
N THR A 200 1.96 -4.51 -15.90
CA THR A 200 2.36 -3.32 -16.66
C THR A 200 3.67 -2.73 -16.11
N ASP A 201 4.58 -2.41 -17.00
CA ASP A 201 5.81 -1.67 -16.67
C ASP A 201 5.50 -0.20 -16.37
N ALA A 202 6.00 0.31 -15.25
CA ALA A 202 5.84 1.69 -14.80
C ALA A 202 7.18 2.44 -14.69
N MET A 203 8.29 1.89 -15.22
CA MET A 203 9.62 2.50 -15.11
C MET A 203 9.68 3.88 -15.78
N ARG A 204 9.04 4.05 -16.95
CA ARG A 204 8.99 5.38 -17.61
C ARG A 204 8.25 6.40 -16.77
N GLU A 205 7.13 6.00 -16.16
CA GLU A 205 6.35 6.82 -15.26
C GLU A 205 7.17 7.22 -14.03
N PHE A 206 7.81 6.26 -13.36
CA PHE A 206 8.70 6.49 -12.22
C PHE A 206 9.86 7.43 -12.57
N ALA A 207 10.54 7.21 -13.69
CA ALA A 207 11.67 8.03 -14.13
C ALA A 207 11.28 9.48 -14.44
N SER A 208 10.02 9.73 -14.80
CA SER A 208 9.52 11.09 -15.12
C SER A 208 9.20 11.93 -13.89
N LEU A 209 9.05 11.34 -12.71
CA LEU A 209 8.72 12.05 -11.48
C LEU A 209 9.82 13.06 -11.09
N LYS A 210 9.39 14.21 -10.56
CA LYS A 210 10.30 15.30 -10.11
C LYS A 210 10.34 15.47 -8.60
N ILE A 211 9.61 14.65 -7.86
CA ILE A 211 9.54 14.71 -6.40
C ILE A 211 10.57 13.80 -5.74
N PRO A 212 11.05 14.15 -4.53
CA PRO A 212 11.90 13.26 -3.73
C PRO A 212 11.22 11.91 -3.51
N THR A 213 11.98 10.84 -3.64
CA THR A 213 11.46 9.48 -3.50
C THR A 213 12.34 8.63 -2.62
N LEU A 214 11.73 7.93 -1.66
CA LEU A 214 12.37 6.92 -0.83
C LEU A 214 11.93 5.52 -1.33
N LEU A 215 12.88 4.66 -1.62
CA LEU A 215 12.67 3.24 -1.84
C LEU A 215 13.08 2.51 -0.56
N VAL A 216 12.14 1.78 0.05
CA VAL A 216 12.44 0.90 1.20
C VAL A 216 12.25 -0.53 0.76
N ARG A 217 13.33 -1.31 0.83
CA ARG A 217 13.38 -2.70 0.40
C ARG A 217 13.57 -3.63 1.60
N GLY A 218 12.82 -4.73 1.66
CA GLY A 218 13.11 -5.83 2.58
C GLY A 218 14.35 -6.61 2.13
N GLY A 219 15.32 -6.80 3.04
CA GLY A 219 16.61 -7.43 2.73
C GLY A 219 16.47 -8.83 2.13
N THR A 220 15.47 -9.59 2.57
CA THR A 220 15.18 -10.96 2.12
C THR A 220 14.02 -11.03 1.12
N SER A 221 13.39 -9.90 0.77
CA SER A 221 12.23 -9.87 -0.11
C SER A 221 12.58 -10.30 -1.55
N LYS A 222 11.69 -11.11 -2.12
CA LYS A 222 11.69 -11.50 -3.53
C LYS A 222 10.78 -10.60 -4.39
N GLU A 223 9.92 -9.79 -3.75
CA GLU A 223 8.98 -8.92 -4.44
C GLU A 223 9.63 -7.66 -5.01
N PHE A 224 10.72 -7.22 -4.39
CA PHE A 224 11.51 -6.08 -4.84
C PHE A 224 13.01 -6.45 -4.81
N PRO A 225 13.51 -7.14 -5.84
CA PRO A 225 14.90 -7.58 -5.91
C PRO A 225 15.90 -6.43 -5.84
N ALA A 226 17.08 -6.68 -5.25
CA ALA A 226 18.11 -5.66 -5.09
C ALA A 226 18.54 -5.02 -6.42
N LYS A 227 18.58 -5.80 -7.52
CA LYS A 227 18.90 -5.29 -8.86
C LYS A 227 17.88 -4.28 -9.35
N GLU A 228 16.58 -4.57 -9.17
CA GLU A 228 15.49 -3.66 -9.54
C GLU A 228 15.52 -2.39 -8.69
N ALA A 229 15.68 -2.55 -7.36
CA ALA A 229 15.77 -1.43 -6.43
C ALA A 229 16.94 -0.49 -6.78
N LYS A 230 18.10 -1.05 -7.10
CA LYS A 230 19.25 -0.27 -7.54
C LYS A 230 18.97 0.43 -8.88
N HIS A 231 18.40 -0.26 -9.85
CA HIS A 231 18.04 0.33 -11.13
C HIS A 231 17.08 1.52 -10.96
N MET A 232 16.06 1.37 -10.13
CA MET A 232 15.14 2.48 -9.81
C MET A 232 15.85 3.62 -9.09
N ALA A 233 16.77 3.33 -8.15
CA ALA A 233 17.52 4.37 -7.44
C ALA A 233 18.44 5.18 -8.37
N ASP A 234 19.04 4.52 -9.37
CA ASP A 234 19.99 5.14 -10.27
C ASP A 234 19.30 5.89 -11.45
N CYS A 235 18.02 5.62 -11.73
CA CYS A 235 17.40 6.12 -12.96
C CYS A 235 17.12 7.64 -12.96
N ARG A 236 17.09 8.29 -11.80
CA ARG A 236 16.94 9.75 -11.66
C ARG A 236 17.49 10.27 -10.32
N LYS A 237 17.83 11.56 -10.27
CA LYS A 237 18.21 12.24 -9.01
C LYS A 237 17.02 12.33 -8.04
N GLY A 238 17.33 12.45 -6.74
CA GLY A 238 16.32 12.58 -5.68
C GLY A 238 15.63 11.27 -5.31
N VAL A 239 16.21 10.13 -5.70
CA VAL A 239 15.80 8.80 -5.24
C VAL A 239 16.79 8.28 -4.21
N PHE A 240 16.27 7.86 -3.07
CA PHE A 240 17.03 7.31 -1.95
C PHE A 240 16.62 5.86 -1.75
N LEU A 241 17.58 4.96 -1.57
CA LEU A 241 17.34 3.54 -1.36
C LEU A 241 17.80 3.14 0.03
N VAL A 242 16.91 2.51 0.79
CA VAL A 242 17.19 1.88 2.08
C VAL A 242 16.82 0.40 1.99
N THR A 243 17.75 -0.48 2.30
CA THR A 243 17.50 -1.91 2.50
C THR A 243 17.43 -2.18 4.00
N ILE A 244 16.35 -2.82 4.46
CA ILE A 244 16.17 -3.21 5.86
C ILE A 244 16.47 -4.70 5.98
N ASP A 245 17.59 -5.01 6.61
CA ASP A 245 18.08 -6.38 6.74
C ASP A 245 17.15 -7.25 7.58
N GLY A 246 16.99 -8.49 7.17
CA GLY A 246 16.14 -9.48 7.82
C GLY A 246 14.64 -9.24 7.67
N ALA A 247 14.21 -8.18 6.95
CA ALA A 247 12.81 -8.00 6.57
C ALA A 247 12.49 -8.73 5.25
N GLY A 248 11.29 -9.28 5.16
CA GLY A 248 10.68 -9.78 3.94
C GLY A 248 9.86 -8.70 3.23
N HIS A 249 8.73 -9.11 2.64
CA HIS A 249 7.84 -8.23 1.88
C HIS A 249 7.07 -7.22 2.75
N TYR A 250 6.75 -7.57 3.98
CA TYR A 250 5.96 -6.73 4.90
C TYR A 250 6.86 -5.95 5.86
N VAL A 251 7.71 -5.05 5.32
CA VAL A 251 8.74 -4.35 6.11
C VAL A 251 8.14 -3.59 7.29
N HIS A 252 7.03 -2.88 7.07
CA HIS A 252 6.29 -2.14 8.10
C HIS A 252 5.75 -3.03 9.24
N ALA A 253 5.53 -4.31 8.98
CA ALA A 253 5.05 -5.27 9.99
C ALA A 253 6.18 -6.01 10.69
N GLU A 254 7.21 -6.40 9.94
CA GLU A 254 8.34 -7.22 10.38
C GLU A 254 9.41 -6.39 11.10
N LYS A 255 9.68 -5.17 10.62
CA LYS A 255 10.74 -4.25 11.09
C LYS A 255 10.21 -2.83 11.22
N ALA A 256 9.12 -2.68 12.00
CA ALA A 256 8.36 -1.43 12.11
C ALA A 256 9.23 -0.24 12.55
N GLN A 257 10.12 -0.44 13.53
CA GLN A 257 10.95 0.63 14.08
C GLN A 257 11.97 1.14 13.05
N GLU A 258 12.65 0.22 12.36
CA GLU A 258 13.63 0.55 11.33
C GLU A 258 12.95 1.23 10.12
N PHE A 259 11.79 0.75 9.71
CA PHE A 259 10.98 1.36 8.67
C PHE A 259 10.56 2.78 9.05
N THR A 260 9.98 2.96 10.23
CA THR A 260 9.49 4.27 10.70
C THR A 260 10.64 5.26 10.85
N LYS A 261 11.80 4.82 11.35
CA LYS A 261 13.00 5.67 11.45
C LYS A 261 13.47 6.15 10.07
N ALA A 262 13.56 5.27 9.08
CA ALA A 262 13.95 5.62 7.71
C ALA A 262 12.95 6.60 7.08
N LEU A 263 11.65 6.34 7.24
CA LEU A 263 10.58 7.18 6.75
C LEU A 263 10.61 8.58 7.40
N ALA A 264 10.66 8.65 8.73
CA ALA A 264 10.66 9.92 9.46
C ALA A 264 11.83 10.82 9.05
N LEU A 265 13.04 10.27 8.97
CA LEU A 265 14.23 10.99 8.50
C LEU A 265 14.09 11.52 7.07
N PHE A 266 13.48 10.73 6.19
CA PHE A 266 13.23 11.16 4.81
C PHE A 266 12.23 12.31 4.75
N LEU A 267 11.09 12.20 5.45
CA LEU A 267 10.06 13.22 5.50
C LEU A 267 10.59 14.55 6.03
N GLU A 268 11.38 14.52 7.11
CA GLU A 268 12.04 15.71 7.68
C GLU A 268 12.97 16.39 6.66
N LYS A 269 13.79 15.63 5.93
CA LYS A 269 14.67 16.17 4.90
C LYS A 269 13.90 16.84 3.77
N VAL A 270 12.77 16.27 3.34
CA VAL A 270 11.90 16.85 2.32
C VAL A 270 11.32 18.19 2.81
N GLU A 271 10.79 18.23 4.02
CA GLU A 271 10.16 19.42 4.61
C GLU A 271 11.18 20.55 4.84
N HIS A 272 12.39 20.21 5.28
CA HIS A 272 13.49 21.17 5.44
C HIS A 272 14.20 21.51 4.12
N ARG A 273 13.76 20.96 2.99
CA ARG A 273 14.36 21.18 1.66
C ARG A 273 15.87 20.90 1.61
N THR A 274 16.31 19.86 2.31
CA THR A 274 17.72 19.43 2.36
C THR A 274 18.05 18.35 1.33
N ILE A 275 17.06 17.89 0.57
CA ILE A 275 17.16 16.92 -0.53
C ILE A 275 16.23 17.29 -1.69
#